data_687caf2a1c7734b66af22505aa740e11
#
_entry.id   687caf2a1c7734b66af22505aa740e11
#
_cell.length_a   1.000
_cell.length_b   1.000
_cell.length_c   1.000
_cell.angle_alpha   90.00
_cell.angle_beta   90.00
_cell.angle_gamma   90.00
#
_symmetry.space_group_name_H-M   'P 1'
#
loop_
_entity.id
_entity.type
_entity.pdbx_description
1 polymer ?
#
loop_
_entity_poly.entity_id
_entity_poly.type
_entity_poly.pdbx_seq_one_letter_code
_entity_poly.pdbx_strand_id
1 'polypeptide(L)'
;MLLALLSLAYSLWGGLKAVAMTDIIQVVLLIFGGLTVSYIALNQISENTGIWNGLVTVYQSVPEKFDIILDPDNSSYSDLPGVWVLIGGLWIAHFAYWGFNQYITQRALGAKSLPEAQKGVIFAAYLKLLMPFVVVLPGICAAVLYADLPKSDQAYPKMMELLPHGLLGLTFAALVAAIISSLASMTNSISTIFTMDVYKSFAKTQPSEKKLVTIGRNTSWIALVIAVFCAQPLLGSMESAFQYIQNFTGFFTPGILVIFLVALFWNKATTMGVLVAAIVSLVLSLGIFMFFPELPFIHRMGIVFLASGFSCYLTSLLQGYEVQVKAINLADINFGTTKAFNNNVATIVAILALTYWFFW
;
A
#
# COMPACT_ATOMS: atom_id res chain seq x y z
N MET A 1 -13.10 -4.76 -17.03
CA MET A 1 -12.82 -5.99 -17.80
C MET A 1 -11.63 -5.82 -18.76
N LEU A 2 -11.62 -4.86 -19.67
CA LEU A 2 -10.52 -4.70 -20.65
C LEU A 2 -9.13 -4.60 -19.99
N LEU A 3 -8.97 -3.74 -18.99
CA LEU A 3 -7.71 -3.57 -18.25
C LEU A 3 -7.26 -4.87 -17.57
N ALA A 4 -8.19 -5.65 -17.04
CA ALA A 4 -7.91 -6.93 -16.42
C ALA A 4 -7.39 -7.96 -17.45
N LEU A 5 -7.99 -8.03 -18.63
CA LEU A 5 -7.52 -8.89 -19.71
C LEU A 5 -6.14 -8.49 -20.24
N LEU A 6 -5.90 -7.19 -20.41
CA LEU A 6 -4.59 -6.67 -20.81
C LEU A 6 -3.53 -6.96 -19.76
N SER A 7 -3.86 -6.79 -18.46
CA SER A 7 -2.98 -7.12 -17.36
C SER A 7 -2.60 -8.61 -17.34
N LEU A 8 -3.57 -9.48 -17.57
CA LEU A 8 -3.33 -10.92 -17.63
C LEU A 8 -2.41 -11.31 -18.78
N ALA A 9 -2.71 -10.81 -19.98
CA ALA A 9 -1.85 -11.03 -21.14
C ALA A 9 -0.42 -10.58 -20.86
N TYR A 10 -0.27 -9.38 -20.31
CA TYR A 10 1.01 -8.80 -19.94
C TYR A 10 1.76 -9.63 -18.88
N SER A 11 1.06 -10.11 -17.83
CA SER A 11 1.64 -10.94 -16.77
C SER A 11 2.08 -12.31 -17.28
N LEU A 12 1.25 -12.97 -18.12
CA LEU A 12 1.51 -14.33 -18.58
C LEU A 12 2.69 -14.42 -19.56
N TRP A 13 2.92 -13.40 -20.38
CA TRP A 13 3.99 -13.38 -21.38
C TRP A 13 5.22 -12.58 -20.97
N GLY A 14 5.04 -11.50 -20.22
CA GLY A 14 6.13 -10.59 -19.85
C GLY A 14 6.90 -10.98 -18.58
N GLY A 15 6.22 -11.60 -17.65
CA GLY A 15 6.77 -11.92 -16.32
C GLY A 15 7.23 -10.67 -15.55
N LEU A 16 7.85 -10.88 -14.38
CA LEU A 16 8.26 -9.81 -13.47
C LEU A 16 9.24 -8.81 -14.10
N LYS A 17 10.15 -9.28 -14.97
CA LYS A 17 11.18 -8.43 -15.59
C LYS A 17 10.58 -7.41 -16.56
N ALA A 18 9.63 -7.82 -17.40
CA ALA A 18 8.95 -6.90 -18.33
C ALA A 18 8.12 -5.87 -17.57
N VAL A 19 7.40 -6.29 -16.53
CA VAL A 19 6.65 -5.39 -15.65
C VAL A 19 7.57 -4.33 -15.04
N ALA A 20 8.71 -4.74 -14.46
CA ALA A 20 9.64 -3.80 -13.84
C ALA A 20 10.25 -2.79 -14.83
N MET A 21 10.51 -3.19 -16.08
CA MET A 21 11.06 -2.27 -17.09
C MET A 21 10.05 -1.22 -17.56
N THR A 22 8.79 -1.61 -17.73
CA THR A 22 7.74 -0.65 -18.11
C THR A 22 7.33 0.26 -16.97
N ASP A 23 7.42 -0.22 -15.71
CA ASP A 23 7.16 0.60 -14.51
C ASP A 23 8.03 1.86 -14.48
N ILE A 24 9.29 1.79 -14.95
CA ILE A 24 10.21 2.94 -14.97
C ILE A 24 9.63 4.06 -15.83
N ILE A 25 9.19 3.74 -17.05
CA ILE A 25 8.61 4.73 -17.98
C ILE A 25 7.31 5.30 -17.39
N GLN A 26 6.47 4.45 -16.83
CA GLN A 26 5.19 4.85 -16.22
C GLN A 26 5.39 5.81 -15.05
N VAL A 27 6.32 5.53 -14.15
CA VAL A 27 6.62 6.39 -13.00
C VAL A 27 7.08 7.77 -13.44
N VAL A 28 7.96 7.85 -14.45
CA VAL A 28 8.41 9.15 -15.00
C VAL A 28 7.23 9.95 -15.58
N LEU A 29 6.37 9.31 -16.38
CA LEU A 29 5.22 9.96 -16.98
C LEU A 29 4.16 10.38 -15.94
N LEU A 30 3.93 9.55 -14.91
CA LEU A 30 3.00 9.87 -13.82
C LEU A 30 3.48 11.05 -12.97
N ILE A 31 4.77 11.10 -12.63
CA ILE A 31 5.35 12.22 -11.87
C ILE A 31 5.27 13.50 -12.71
N PHE A 32 5.68 13.44 -13.98
CA PHE A 32 5.63 14.57 -14.87
C PHE A 32 4.19 15.08 -15.08
N GLY A 33 3.25 14.16 -15.35
CA GLY A 33 1.83 14.49 -15.51
C GLY A 33 1.24 15.12 -14.25
N GLY A 34 1.46 14.51 -13.08
CA GLY A 34 0.94 15.01 -11.81
C GLY A 34 1.51 16.37 -11.40
N LEU A 35 2.83 16.59 -11.57
CA LEU A 35 3.44 17.90 -11.33
C LEU A 35 2.90 18.96 -12.30
N THR A 36 2.61 18.58 -13.54
CA THR A 36 2.01 19.50 -14.51
C THR A 36 0.56 19.84 -14.14
N VAL A 37 -0.22 18.87 -13.64
CA VAL A 37 -1.56 19.14 -13.11
C VAL A 37 -1.48 20.15 -11.97
N SER A 38 -0.57 19.92 -10.99
CA SER A 38 -0.36 20.85 -9.87
C SER A 38 0.03 22.25 -10.34
N TYR A 39 0.95 22.34 -11.31
CA TYR A 39 1.40 23.61 -11.88
C TYR A 39 0.25 24.38 -12.52
N ILE A 40 -0.54 23.73 -13.40
CA ILE A 40 -1.64 24.36 -14.11
C ILE A 40 -2.74 24.77 -13.11
N ALA A 41 -3.08 23.92 -12.16
CA ALA A 41 -4.07 24.20 -11.14
C ALA A 41 -3.72 25.43 -10.30
N LEU A 42 -2.49 25.51 -9.80
CA LEU A 42 -2.03 26.67 -9.04
C LEU A 42 -2.03 27.96 -9.85
N ASN A 43 -1.61 27.90 -11.13
CA ASN A 43 -1.67 29.05 -12.00
C ASN A 43 -3.11 29.50 -12.29
N GLN A 44 -4.03 28.57 -12.46
CA GLN A 44 -5.44 28.89 -12.66
C GLN A 44 -6.04 29.55 -11.42
N ILE A 45 -5.76 29.04 -10.22
CA ILE A 45 -6.24 29.61 -8.94
C ILE A 45 -5.69 31.01 -8.73
N SER A 46 -4.44 31.26 -9.15
CA SER A 46 -3.81 32.58 -9.04
C SER A 46 -4.15 33.54 -10.17
N GLU A 47 -5.07 33.21 -11.07
CA GLU A 47 -5.38 34.00 -12.26
C GLU A 47 -4.11 34.29 -13.12
N ASN A 48 -3.21 33.30 -13.21
CA ASN A 48 -1.93 33.38 -13.93
C ASN A 48 -0.90 34.36 -13.33
N THR A 49 -1.01 34.69 -12.04
CA THR A 49 0.01 35.53 -11.37
C THR A 49 1.20 34.71 -10.81
N GLY A 50 1.19 33.39 -11.02
CA GLY A 50 2.28 32.50 -10.69
C GLY A 50 1.92 31.44 -9.63
N ILE A 51 2.68 30.33 -9.65
CA ILE A 51 2.42 29.14 -8.78
C ILE A 51 2.51 29.46 -7.29
N TRP A 52 3.39 30.38 -6.90
CA TRP A 52 3.54 30.77 -5.49
C TRP A 52 2.30 31.47 -4.96
N ASN A 53 1.77 32.43 -5.74
CA ASN A 53 0.52 33.09 -5.39
C ASN A 53 -0.65 32.09 -5.36
N GLY A 54 -0.66 31.14 -6.30
CA GLY A 54 -1.64 30.04 -6.30
C GLY A 54 -1.59 29.21 -5.03
N LEU A 55 -0.38 28.82 -4.59
CA LEU A 55 -0.21 28.06 -3.35
C LEU A 55 -0.69 28.85 -2.12
N VAL A 56 -0.34 30.14 -2.02
CA VAL A 56 -0.79 31.02 -0.95
C VAL A 56 -2.32 31.14 -0.95
N THR A 57 -2.92 31.33 -2.13
CA THR A 57 -4.39 31.42 -2.28
C THR A 57 -5.08 30.14 -1.86
N VAL A 58 -4.57 28.96 -2.30
CA VAL A 58 -5.11 27.66 -1.87
C VAL A 58 -5.01 27.47 -0.37
N TYR A 59 -3.84 27.77 0.23
CA TYR A 59 -3.64 27.67 1.67
C TYR A 59 -4.58 28.58 2.47
N GLN A 60 -4.82 29.79 1.98
CA GLN A 60 -5.76 30.74 2.63
C GLN A 60 -7.22 30.34 2.48
N SER A 61 -7.58 29.67 1.37
CA SER A 61 -8.96 29.27 1.06
C SER A 61 -9.41 28.03 1.83
N VAL A 62 -8.51 27.07 2.04
CA VAL A 62 -8.80 25.76 2.66
C VAL A 62 -7.64 25.32 3.57
N PRO A 63 -7.27 26.10 4.60
CA PRO A 63 -6.11 25.82 5.46
C PRO A 63 -6.21 24.44 6.13
N GLU A 64 -7.41 24.05 6.56
CA GLU A 64 -7.67 22.77 7.23
C GLU A 64 -7.37 21.53 6.38
N LYS A 65 -7.24 21.68 5.05
CA LYS A 65 -6.87 20.57 4.17
C LYS A 65 -5.36 20.34 4.08
N PHE A 66 -4.57 21.20 4.69
CA PHE A 66 -3.13 21.03 4.82
C PHE A 66 -2.72 20.34 6.13
N ASP A 67 -3.63 20.23 7.09
CA ASP A 67 -3.35 19.58 8.36
C ASP A 67 -3.13 18.06 8.16
N ILE A 68 -2.00 17.58 8.61
CA ILE A 68 -1.65 16.15 8.58
C ILE A 68 -2.22 15.41 9.78
N ILE A 69 -2.31 16.11 10.91
CA ILE A 69 -2.88 15.61 12.16
C ILE A 69 -4.24 16.29 12.35
N LEU A 70 -5.30 15.52 12.17
CA LEU A 70 -6.65 16.04 12.23
C LEU A 70 -7.13 16.21 13.68
N ASP A 71 -7.83 17.30 13.94
CA ASP A 71 -8.54 17.51 15.20
C ASP A 71 -9.83 16.67 15.26
N PRO A 72 -10.32 16.32 16.47
CA PRO A 72 -11.55 15.53 16.65
C PRO A 72 -12.80 16.13 15.98
N ASP A 73 -12.85 17.45 15.80
CA ASP A 73 -13.96 18.16 15.17
C ASP A 73 -13.93 18.11 13.63
N ASN A 74 -12.86 17.61 13.04
CA ASN A 74 -12.73 17.46 11.60
C ASN A 74 -13.62 16.32 11.08
N SER A 75 -14.38 16.54 10.01
CA SER A 75 -15.28 15.55 9.42
C SER A 75 -14.59 14.26 8.96
N SER A 76 -13.31 14.31 8.65
CA SER A 76 -12.48 13.16 8.24
C SER A 76 -11.71 12.51 9.40
N TYR A 77 -11.97 12.92 10.66
CA TYR A 77 -11.28 12.36 11.81
C TYR A 77 -11.48 10.85 11.97
N SER A 78 -12.64 10.31 11.60
CA SER A 78 -12.90 8.88 11.61
C SER A 78 -11.97 8.07 10.69
N ASP A 79 -11.49 8.69 9.62
CA ASP A 79 -10.60 8.07 8.65
C ASP A 79 -9.13 8.21 9.05
N LEU A 80 -8.77 9.32 9.70
CA LEU A 80 -7.42 9.65 10.13
C LEU A 80 -7.42 10.26 11.55
N PRO A 81 -7.55 9.42 12.60
CA PRO A 81 -7.81 9.87 13.97
C PRO A 81 -6.58 10.49 14.66
N GLY A 82 -6.18 11.68 14.22
CA GLY A 82 -5.20 12.55 14.86
C GLY A 82 -3.85 11.89 15.20
N VAL A 83 -3.27 12.27 16.32
CA VAL A 83 -1.96 11.74 16.79
C VAL A 83 -1.93 10.22 16.97
N TRP A 84 -3.07 9.60 17.26
CA TRP A 84 -3.15 8.16 17.46
C TRP A 84 -2.80 7.35 16.21
N VAL A 85 -2.93 7.96 15.03
CA VAL A 85 -2.48 7.38 13.76
C VAL A 85 -0.97 7.12 13.77
N LEU A 86 -0.19 8.05 14.31
CA LEU A 86 1.27 7.96 14.38
C LEU A 86 1.76 6.90 15.37
N ILE A 87 1.00 6.64 16.43
CA ILE A 87 1.41 5.72 17.51
C ILE A 87 0.85 4.32 17.26
N GLY A 88 -0.27 4.21 16.55
CA GLY A 88 -1.07 2.99 16.46
C GLY A 88 -1.06 2.30 15.09
N GLY A 89 -2.27 2.10 14.56
CA GLY A 89 -2.53 1.20 13.45
C GLY A 89 -1.84 1.53 12.12
N LEU A 90 -1.43 2.78 11.89
CA LEU A 90 -0.74 3.15 10.65
C LEU A 90 0.60 2.41 10.49
N TRP A 91 1.36 2.24 11.58
CA TRP A 91 2.59 1.46 11.57
C TRP A 91 2.33 0.00 11.20
N ILE A 92 1.22 -0.56 11.69
CA ILE A 92 0.80 -1.94 11.36
C ILE A 92 0.55 -2.06 9.86
N ALA A 93 -0.21 -1.13 9.28
CA ALA A 93 -0.46 -1.09 7.85
C ALA A 93 0.83 -0.96 7.04
N HIS A 94 1.74 -0.06 7.44
CA HIS A 94 2.99 0.18 6.72
C HIS A 94 3.96 -0.99 6.81
N PHE A 95 4.17 -1.57 7.99
CA PHE A 95 5.05 -2.74 8.11
C PHE A 95 4.52 -3.93 7.32
N ALA A 96 3.21 -4.19 7.37
CA ALA A 96 2.61 -5.27 6.58
C ALA A 96 2.74 -5.01 5.07
N TYR A 97 2.44 -3.79 4.61
CA TYR A 97 2.46 -3.45 3.19
C TYR A 97 3.88 -3.44 2.62
N TRP A 98 4.80 -2.74 3.27
CA TRP A 98 6.17 -2.55 2.75
C TRP A 98 7.12 -3.70 3.08
N GLY A 99 6.88 -4.41 4.18
CA GLY A 99 7.76 -5.47 4.65
C GLY A 99 7.34 -6.87 4.23
N PHE A 100 6.03 -7.15 4.19
CA PHE A 100 5.54 -8.53 4.08
C PHE A 100 4.58 -8.77 2.93
N ASN A 101 4.18 -7.73 2.21
CA ASN A 101 3.32 -7.93 1.04
C ASN A 101 4.15 -8.33 -0.18
N GLN A 102 3.94 -9.54 -0.69
CA GLN A 102 4.74 -10.12 -1.75
C GLN A 102 4.75 -9.28 -3.02
N TYR A 103 3.63 -8.73 -3.45
CA TYR A 103 3.60 -7.98 -4.71
C TYR A 103 4.43 -6.69 -4.65
N ILE A 104 4.73 -6.19 -3.45
CA ILE A 104 5.65 -5.07 -3.21
C ILE A 104 7.09 -5.57 -3.08
N THR A 105 7.33 -6.52 -2.15
CA THR A 105 8.68 -6.97 -1.79
C THR A 105 9.38 -7.74 -2.90
N GLN A 106 8.65 -8.39 -3.80
CA GLN A 106 9.21 -9.17 -4.92
C GLN A 106 10.18 -8.37 -5.80
N ARG A 107 10.00 -7.04 -5.90
CA ARG A 107 10.92 -6.18 -6.68
C ARG A 107 12.25 -6.00 -5.97
N ALA A 108 12.25 -5.81 -4.66
CA ALA A 108 13.46 -5.73 -3.87
C ALA A 108 14.18 -7.08 -3.80
N LEU A 109 13.42 -8.18 -3.66
CA LEU A 109 13.96 -9.54 -3.66
C LEU A 109 14.54 -9.95 -5.01
N GLY A 110 14.06 -9.38 -6.11
CA GLY A 110 14.60 -9.57 -7.46
C GLY A 110 15.89 -8.79 -7.76
N ALA A 111 16.41 -7.99 -6.84
CA ALA A 111 17.66 -7.26 -7.02
C ALA A 111 18.88 -8.19 -7.04
N LYS A 112 19.95 -7.80 -7.73
CA LYS A 112 21.17 -8.59 -7.86
C LYS A 112 21.91 -8.79 -6.54
N SER A 113 21.76 -7.87 -5.59
CA SER A 113 22.42 -7.91 -4.29
C SER A 113 21.66 -7.05 -3.28
N LEU A 114 21.92 -7.29 -1.98
CA LEU A 114 21.35 -6.49 -0.89
C LEU A 114 21.64 -4.97 -1.02
N PRO A 115 22.88 -4.53 -1.35
CA PRO A 115 23.14 -3.11 -1.57
C PRO A 115 22.30 -2.49 -2.70
N GLU A 116 22.05 -3.23 -3.78
CA GLU A 116 21.20 -2.73 -4.88
C GLU A 116 19.73 -2.66 -4.46
N ALA A 117 19.23 -3.64 -3.69
CA ALA A 117 17.90 -3.57 -3.10
C ALA A 117 17.75 -2.35 -2.17
N GLN A 118 18.75 -2.10 -1.30
CA GLN A 118 18.77 -0.96 -0.39
C GLN A 118 18.73 0.38 -1.15
N LYS A 119 19.52 0.53 -2.24
CA LYS A 119 19.46 1.73 -3.10
C LYS A 119 18.06 1.92 -3.71
N GLY A 120 17.47 0.83 -4.21
CA GLY A 120 16.13 0.86 -4.78
C GLY A 120 15.06 1.30 -3.77
N VAL A 121 15.11 0.79 -2.54
CA VAL A 121 14.19 1.19 -1.46
C VAL A 121 14.37 2.67 -1.08
N ILE A 122 15.61 3.15 -0.94
CA ILE A 122 15.88 4.56 -0.68
C ILE A 122 15.37 5.45 -1.81
N PHE A 123 15.60 5.06 -3.06
CA PHE A 123 15.10 5.81 -4.22
C PHE A 123 13.57 5.86 -4.23
N ALA A 124 12.91 4.74 -3.95
CA ALA A 124 11.45 4.69 -3.83
C ALA A 124 10.95 5.61 -2.71
N ALA A 125 11.65 5.68 -1.57
CA ALA A 125 11.30 6.59 -0.47
C ALA A 125 11.40 8.07 -0.89
N TYR A 126 12.44 8.46 -1.61
CA TYR A 126 12.53 9.82 -2.16
C TYR A 126 11.40 10.12 -3.16
N LEU A 127 11.08 9.19 -4.06
CA LEU A 127 9.94 9.37 -4.97
C LEU A 127 8.63 9.52 -4.20
N LYS A 128 8.47 8.82 -3.08
CA LYS A 128 7.30 8.94 -2.23
C LYS A 128 7.17 10.31 -1.57
N LEU A 129 8.28 11.00 -1.28
CA LEU A 129 8.26 12.38 -0.79
C LEU A 129 7.73 13.38 -1.83
N LEU A 130 7.68 13.01 -3.11
CA LEU A 130 7.06 13.83 -4.16
C LEU A 130 5.54 13.65 -4.26
N MET A 131 4.98 12.60 -3.65
CA MET A 131 3.54 12.29 -3.75
C MET A 131 2.62 13.44 -3.28
N PRO A 132 2.94 14.20 -2.22
CA PRO A 132 2.15 15.37 -1.86
C PRO A 132 1.96 16.34 -3.02
N PHE A 133 2.99 16.59 -3.81
CA PHE A 133 2.94 17.51 -4.94
C PHE A 133 2.29 16.91 -6.19
N VAL A 134 2.38 15.59 -6.37
CA VAL A 134 1.87 14.87 -7.55
C VAL A 134 0.39 14.52 -7.42
N VAL A 135 -0.08 14.25 -6.20
CA VAL A 135 -1.43 13.72 -5.95
C VAL A 135 -2.21 14.57 -4.95
N VAL A 136 -1.63 14.88 -3.78
CA VAL A 136 -2.36 15.54 -2.69
C VAL A 136 -2.68 16.99 -3.05
N LEU A 137 -1.69 17.74 -3.53
CA LEU A 137 -1.87 19.15 -3.90
C LEU A 137 -2.91 19.34 -5.02
N PRO A 138 -2.94 18.54 -6.11
CA PRO A 138 -4.07 18.55 -7.05
C PRO A 138 -5.42 18.30 -6.39
N GLY A 139 -5.49 17.35 -5.43
CA GLY A 139 -6.71 17.08 -4.68
C GLY A 139 -7.19 18.29 -3.86
N ILE A 140 -6.27 18.99 -3.19
CA ILE A 140 -6.57 20.21 -2.43
C ILE A 140 -6.99 21.34 -3.39
N CYS A 141 -6.30 21.50 -4.53
CA CYS A 141 -6.70 22.47 -5.57
C CYS A 141 -8.09 22.16 -6.12
N ALA A 142 -8.46 20.88 -6.25
CA ALA A 142 -9.80 20.51 -6.70
C ALA A 142 -10.89 20.97 -5.73
N ALA A 143 -10.64 20.98 -4.42
CA ALA A 143 -11.58 21.50 -3.44
C ALA A 143 -11.83 23.02 -3.58
N VAL A 144 -10.85 23.76 -4.10
CA VAL A 144 -11.00 25.20 -4.39
C VAL A 144 -11.67 25.44 -5.74
N LEU A 145 -11.28 24.68 -6.78
CA LEU A 145 -11.78 24.89 -8.14
C LEU A 145 -13.15 24.25 -8.40
N TYR A 146 -13.46 23.17 -7.69
CA TYR A 146 -14.64 22.32 -7.93
C TYR A 146 -15.26 21.89 -6.59
N ALA A 147 -15.79 22.85 -5.81
CA ALA A 147 -16.34 22.58 -4.46
C ALA A 147 -17.51 21.58 -4.44
N ASP A 148 -18.28 21.47 -5.54
CA ASP A 148 -19.51 20.68 -5.63
C ASP A 148 -19.30 19.32 -6.32
N LEU A 149 -18.13 18.67 -6.17
CA LEU A 149 -17.90 17.36 -6.74
C LEU A 149 -18.78 16.31 -6.06
N PRO A 150 -19.54 15.49 -6.83
CA PRO A 150 -20.45 14.50 -6.27
C PRO A 150 -19.75 13.40 -5.47
N LYS A 151 -18.48 13.10 -5.82
CA LYS A 151 -17.64 12.10 -5.15
C LYS A 151 -16.21 12.57 -5.09
N SER A 152 -15.54 12.34 -3.96
CA SER A 152 -14.13 12.68 -3.77
C SER A 152 -13.20 12.00 -4.78
N ASP A 153 -13.52 10.78 -5.20
CA ASP A 153 -12.74 10.02 -6.21
C ASP A 153 -12.74 10.70 -7.59
N GLN A 154 -13.63 11.66 -7.86
CA GLN A 154 -13.67 12.42 -9.12
C GLN A 154 -12.70 13.61 -9.12
N ALA A 155 -12.10 13.97 -8.01
CA ALA A 155 -11.23 15.14 -7.90
C ALA A 155 -10.04 15.06 -8.88
N TYR A 156 -9.25 14.00 -8.82
CA TYR A 156 -8.06 13.88 -9.68
C TYR A 156 -8.40 13.76 -11.17
N PRO A 157 -9.35 12.93 -11.61
CA PRO A 157 -9.82 12.93 -12.99
C PRO A 157 -10.26 14.32 -13.49
N LYS A 158 -10.99 15.08 -12.64
CA LYS A 158 -11.43 16.43 -12.98
C LYS A 158 -10.27 17.40 -13.13
N MET A 159 -9.27 17.31 -12.26
CA MET A 159 -8.04 18.10 -12.37
C MET A 159 -7.23 17.77 -13.63
N MET A 160 -7.25 16.53 -14.10
CA MET A 160 -6.58 16.14 -15.35
C MET A 160 -7.19 16.84 -16.58
N GLU A 161 -8.49 17.20 -16.56
CA GLU A 161 -9.13 17.92 -17.65
C GLU A 161 -8.51 19.32 -17.93
N LEU A 162 -7.75 19.86 -16.95
CA LEU A 162 -7.01 21.11 -17.12
C LEU A 162 -5.80 20.98 -18.05
N LEU A 163 -5.34 19.76 -18.30
CA LEU A 163 -4.18 19.50 -19.14
C LEU A 163 -4.49 19.78 -20.63
N PRO A 164 -3.55 20.34 -21.41
CA PRO A 164 -3.66 20.36 -22.85
C PRO A 164 -3.88 18.95 -23.43
N HIS A 165 -4.65 18.85 -24.53
CA HIS A 165 -5.10 17.57 -25.09
C HIS A 165 -4.01 16.50 -25.25
N GLY A 166 -2.83 16.85 -25.79
CA GLY A 166 -1.73 15.90 -25.95
C GLY A 166 -1.18 15.40 -24.61
N LEU A 167 -1.05 16.28 -23.64
CA LEU A 167 -0.54 15.94 -22.29
C LEU A 167 -1.58 15.19 -21.48
N LEU A 168 -2.85 15.53 -21.60
CA LEU A 168 -3.96 14.77 -21.02
C LEU A 168 -3.93 13.31 -21.50
N GLY A 169 -3.81 13.09 -22.81
CA GLY A 169 -3.73 11.75 -23.39
C GLY A 169 -2.52 10.95 -22.87
N LEU A 170 -1.36 11.60 -22.79
CA LEU A 170 -0.13 10.97 -22.28
C LEU A 170 -0.25 10.60 -20.79
N THR A 171 -0.75 11.51 -19.95
CA THR A 171 -0.94 11.28 -18.52
C THR A 171 -2.00 10.20 -18.26
N PHE A 172 -3.10 10.22 -19.02
CA PHE A 172 -4.12 9.19 -18.95
C PHE A 172 -3.59 7.81 -19.37
N ALA A 173 -2.82 7.74 -20.45
CA ALA A 173 -2.19 6.50 -20.89
C ALA A 173 -1.21 5.96 -19.85
N ALA A 174 -0.43 6.84 -19.19
CA ALA A 174 0.46 6.44 -18.10
C ALA A 174 -0.31 5.90 -16.89
N LEU A 175 -1.44 6.52 -16.53
CA LEU A 175 -2.30 6.03 -15.43
C LEU A 175 -2.90 4.66 -15.76
N VAL A 176 -3.43 4.47 -16.96
CA VAL A 176 -3.95 3.17 -17.43
C VAL A 176 -2.86 2.10 -17.42
N ALA A 177 -1.66 2.43 -17.92
CA ALA A 177 -0.53 1.53 -17.90
C ALA A 177 -0.10 1.15 -16.46
N ALA A 178 -0.13 2.10 -15.52
CA ALA A 178 0.17 1.84 -14.10
C ALA A 178 -0.85 0.90 -13.44
N ILE A 179 -2.14 1.05 -13.78
CA ILE A 179 -3.20 0.13 -13.33
C ILE A 179 -2.94 -1.29 -13.86
N ILE A 180 -2.64 -1.42 -15.15
CA ILE A 180 -2.33 -2.72 -15.78
C ILE A 180 -1.11 -3.36 -15.12
N SER A 181 -0.04 -2.61 -14.87
CA SER A 181 1.17 -3.10 -14.21
C SER A 181 0.91 -3.55 -12.77
N SER A 182 0.13 -2.78 -12.01
CA SER A 182 -0.24 -3.13 -10.63
C SER A 182 -1.05 -4.42 -10.59
N LEU A 183 -2.06 -4.58 -11.43
CA LEU A 183 -2.86 -5.79 -11.56
C LEU A 183 -1.99 -6.99 -11.97
N ALA A 184 -1.05 -6.82 -12.91
CA ALA A 184 -0.13 -7.87 -13.32
C ALA A 184 0.78 -8.32 -12.17
N SER A 185 1.28 -7.39 -11.37
CA SER A 185 2.11 -7.68 -10.20
C SER A 185 1.35 -8.42 -9.12
N MET A 186 0.12 -8.00 -8.81
CA MET A 186 -0.75 -8.68 -7.84
C MET A 186 -1.10 -10.10 -8.32
N THR A 187 -1.48 -10.24 -9.59
CA THR A 187 -1.83 -11.53 -10.17
C THR A 187 -0.63 -12.50 -10.17
N ASN A 188 0.57 -12.00 -10.49
CA ASN A 188 1.81 -12.79 -10.41
C ASN A 188 2.11 -13.22 -8.96
N SER A 189 1.90 -12.34 -7.99
CA SER A 189 2.08 -12.64 -6.56
C SER A 189 1.13 -13.75 -6.10
N ILE A 190 -0.18 -13.63 -6.39
CA ILE A 190 -1.20 -14.63 -6.07
C ILE A 190 -0.83 -15.99 -6.70
N SER A 191 -0.45 -15.97 -7.98
CA SER A 191 0.00 -17.16 -8.72
C SER A 191 1.18 -17.84 -8.03
N THR A 192 2.18 -17.06 -7.64
CA THR A 192 3.40 -17.60 -7.01
C THR A 192 3.10 -18.18 -5.63
N ILE A 193 2.40 -17.45 -4.78
CA ILE A 193 2.01 -17.92 -3.44
C ILE A 193 1.19 -19.21 -3.55
N PHE A 194 0.15 -19.21 -4.37
CA PHE A 194 -0.68 -20.41 -4.49
C PHE A 194 0.12 -21.61 -5.03
N THR A 195 0.94 -21.41 -6.06
CA THR A 195 1.68 -22.51 -6.70
C THR A 195 2.77 -23.05 -5.79
N MET A 196 3.56 -22.19 -5.16
CA MET A 196 4.74 -22.59 -4.41
C MET A 196 4.41 -22.94 -2.96
N ASP A 197 3.55 -22.16 -2.31
CA ASP A 197 3.29 -22.31 -0.88
C ASP A 197 2.08 -23.22 -0.59
N VAL A 198 1.07 -23.21 -1.47
CA VAL A 198 -0.11 -24.06 -1.29
C VAL A 198 0.02 -25.34 -2.10
N TYR A 199 -0.02 -25.26 -3.43
CA TYR A 199 -0.09 -26.44 -4.29
C TYR A 199 1.12 -27.39 -4.10
N LYS A 200 2.34 -26.83 -4.13
CA LYS A 200 3.57 -27.63 -3.98
C LYS A 200 3.68 -28.27 -2.59
N SER A 201 3.21 -27.58 -1.54
CA SER A 201 3.26 -28.12 -0.16
C SER A 201 2.29 -29.27 0.08
N PHE A 202 1.15 -29.31 -0.63
CA PHE A 202 0.18 -30.41 -0.56
C PHE A 202 0.39 -31.49 -1.63
N ALA A 203 1.32 -31.30 -2.56
CA ALA A 203 1.59 -32.28 -3.60
C ALA A 203 2.29 -33.54 -3.02
N LYS A 204 1.72 -34.72 -3.25
CA LYS A 204 2.28 -36.01 -2.80
C LYS A 204 3.61 -36.36 -3.49
N THR A 205 3.85 -35.82 -4.66
CA THR A 205 5.07 -36.02 -5.46
C THR A 205 5.58 -34.66 -5.92
N GLN A 206 6.88 -34.54 -6.15
CA GLN A 206 7.48 -33.30 -6.67
C GLN A 206 6.90 -32.98 -8.06
N PRO A 207 6.12 -31.85 -8.20
CA PRO A 207 5.55 -31.50 -9.50
C PRO A 207 6.65 -31.08 -10.49
N SER A 208 6.47 -31.36 -11.76
CA SER A 208 7.37 -30.85 -12.79
C SER A 208 7.23 -29.34 -12.95
N GLU A 209 8.29 -28.67 -13.41
CA GLU A 209 8.26 -27.20 -13.64
C GLU A 209 7.14 -26.80 -14.61
N LYS A 210 6.93 -27.59 -15.69
CA LYS A 210 5.80 -27.32 -16.62
C LYS A 210 4.45 -27.33 -15.91
N LYS A 211 4.25 -28.28 -14.97
CA LYS A 211 3.02 -28.36 -14.19
C LYS A 211 2.85 -27.16 -13.26
N LEU A 212 3.94 -26.73 -12.59
CA LEU A 212 3.90 -25.53 -11.72
C LEU A 212 3.54 -24.28 -12.53
N VAL A 213 4.13 -24.09 -13.72
CA VAL A 213 3.80 -22.97 -14.62
C VAL A 213 2.33 -23.02 -15.03
N THR A 214 1.80 -24.21 -15.38
CA THR A 214 0.39 -24.35 -15.78
C THR A 214 -0.54 -24.03 -14.60
N ILE A 215 -0.25 -24.53 -13.41
CA ILE A 215 -1.02 -24.22 -12.19
C ILE A 215 -0.99 -22.71 -11.91
N GLY A 216 0.18 -22.08 -11.98
CA GLY A 216 0.31 -20.65 -11.79
C GLY A 216 -0.53 -19.83 -12.78
N ARG A 217 -0.51 -20.18 -14.06
CA ARG A 217 -1.35 -19.54 -15.09
C ARG A 217 -2.84 -19.68 -14.81
N ASN A 218 -3.29 -20.89 -14.45
CA ASN A 218 -4.69 -21.14 -14.10
C ASN A 218 -5.10 -20.37 -12.86
N THR A 219 -4.25 -20.30 -11.84
CA THR A 219 -4.49 -19.50 -10.63
C THR A 219 -4.63 -18.01 -10.96
N SER A 220 -3.78 -17.47 -11.84
CA SER A 220 -3.86 -16.10 -12.33
C SER A 220 -5.22 -15.81 -12.99
N TRP A 221 -5.67 -16.71 -13.87
CA TRP A 221 -6.96 -16.59 -14.53
C TRP A 221 -8.11 -16.60 -13.54
N ILE A 222 -8.15 -17.56 -12.64
CA ILE A 222 -9.21 -17.71 -11.64
C ILE A 222 -9.26 -16.49 -10.73
N ALA A 223 -8.11 -16.05 -10.20
CA ALA A 223 -8.02 -14.90 -9.33
C ALA A 223 -8.53 -13.62 -10.01
N LEU A 224 -8.16 -13.40 -11.26
CA LEU A 224 -8.60 -12.22 -12.01
C LEU A 224 -10.10 -12.25 -12.31
N VAL A 225 -10.64 -13.41 -12.69
CA VAL A 225 -12.08 -13.59 -12.91
C VAL A 225 -12.86 -13.27 -11.63
N ILE A 226 -12.44 -13.84 -10.49
CA ILE A 226 -13.04 -13.53 -9.18
C ILE A 226 -12.96 -12.03 -8.89
N ALA A 227 -11.79 -11.39 -9.07
CA ALA A 227 -11.62 -9.97 -8.83
C ALA A 227 -12.56 -9.10 -9.69
N VAL A 228 -12.75 -9.44 -10.97
CA VAL A 228 -13.66 -8.71 -11.88
C VAL A 228 -15.11 -8.83 -11.42
N PHE A 229 -15.56 -10.01 -11.01
CA PHE A 229 -16.93 -10.21 -10.53
C PHE A 229 -17.17 -9.55 -9.17
N CYS A 230 -16.16 -9.49 -8.30
CA CYS A 230 -16.28 -8.86 -6.99
C CYS A 230 -16.14 -7.33 -7.03
N ALA A 231 -15.45 -6.77 -8.04
CA ALA A 231 -15.13 -5.34 -8.06
C ALA A 231 -16.38 -4.44 -8.05
N GLN A 232 -17.37 -4.73 -8.89
CA GLN A 232 -18.59 -3.89 -8.98
C GLN A 232 -19.46 -3.97 -7.72
N PRO A 233 -19.79 -5.17 -7.17
CA PRO A 233 -20.57 -5.26 -5.93
C PRO A 233 -19.88 -4.62 -4.73
N LEU A 234 -18.55 -4.71 -4.66
CA LEU A 234 -17.79 -4.21 -3.52
C LEU A 234 -17.50 -2.71 -3.58
N LEU A 235 -17.27 -2.14 -4.76
CA LEU A 235 -16.79 -0.76 -4.91
C LEU A 235 -17.79 0.19 -5.58
N GLY A 236 -18.81 -0.32 -6.26
CA GLY A 236 -19.69 0.49 -7.11
C GLY A 236 -20.54 1.54 -6.39
N SER A 237 -20.82 1.36 -5.10
CA SER A 237 -21.64 2.27 -4.27
C SER A 237 -20.84 3.14 -3.32
N MET A 238 -19.52 3.04 -3.28
CA MET A 238 -18.68 3.73 -2.30
C MET A 238 -18.41 5.18 -2.70
N GLU A 239 -18.30 6.07 -1.71
CA GLU A 239 -17.85 7.46 -1.90
C GLU A 239 -16.37 7.54 -2.21
N SER A 240 -15.56 6.72 -1.49
CA SER A 240 -14.14 6.57 -1.70
C SER A 240 -13.75 5.10 -1.78
N ALA A 241 -13.34 4.66 -2.98
CA ALA A 241 -12.83 3.32 -3.20
C ALA A 241 -11.53 3.06 -2.41
N PHE A 242 -10.69 4.09 -2.28
CA PHE A 242 -9.43 3.98 -1.53
C PHE A 242 -9.67 3.65 -0.05
N GLN A 243 -10.55 4.39 0.62
CA GLN A 243 -10.89 4.17 2.04
C GLN A 243 -11.50 2.78 2.25
N TYR A 244 -12.39 2.36 1.36
CA TYR A 244 -12.97 1.03 1.42
C TYR A 244 -11.90 -0.07 1.36
N ILE A 245 -10.97 0.01 0.40
CA ILE A 245 -9.88 -0.95 0.26
C ILE A 245 -9.00 -0.97 1.52
N GLN A 246 -8.67 0.19 2.08
CA GLN A 246 -7.90 0.30 3.31
C GLN A 246 -8.62 -0.32 4.51
N ASN A 247 -9.90 -0.03 4.67
CA ASN A 247 -10.73 -0.59 5.72
C ASN A 247 -10.86 -2.13 5.58
N PHE A 248 -11.10 -2.63 4.35
CA PHE A 248 -11.19 -4.06 4.07
C PHE A 248 -9.88 -4.80 4.34
N THR A 249 -8.75 -4.28 3.86
CA THR A 249 -7.45 -4.87 4.13
C THR A 249 -7.09 -4.83 5.61
N GLY A 250 -7.56 -3.83 6.33
CA GLY A 250 -7.42 -3.68 7.77
C GLY A 250 -7.98 -4.83 8.62
N PHE A 251 -8.88 -5.66 8.07
CA PHE A 251 -9.35 -6.87 8.77
C PHE A 251 -8.29 -7.95 8.88
N PHE A 252 -7.41 -8.07 7.90
CA PHE A 252 -6.43 -9.16 7.79
C PHE A 252 -5.03 -8.72 8.19
N THR A 253 -4.70 -7.47 7.92
CA THR A 253 -3.34 -6.91 8.08
C THR A 253 -2.75 -7.12 9.49
N PRO A 254 -3.48 -6.88 10.60
CA PRO A 254 -2.90 -7.04 11.93
C PRO A 254 -2.45 -8.47 12.22
N GLY A 255 -3.29 -9.47 11.89
CA GLY A 255 -2.97 -10.87 12.09
C GLY A 255 -1.80 -11.33 11.23
N ILE A 256 -1.79 -10.94 9.96
CA ILE A 256 -0.68 -11.23 9.04
C ILE A 256 0.62 -10.65 9.58
N LEU A 257 0.61 -9.41 10.05
CA LEU A 257 1.81 -8.78 10.61
C LEU A 257 2.31 -9.52 11.85
N VAL A 258 1.41 -9.90 12.78
CA VAL A 258 1.79 -10.70 13.97
C VAL A 258 2.45 -12.00 13.54
N ILE A 259 1.85 -12.74 12.60
CA ILE A 259 2.40 -14.02 12.11
C ILE A 259 3.84 -13.83 11.60
N PHE A 260 4.08 -12.84 10.75
CA PHE A 260 5.41 -12.59 10.21
C PHE A 260 6.41 -12.12 11.27
N LEU A 261 6.02 -11.22 12.17
CA LEU A 261 6.90 -10.72 13.21
C LEU A 261 7.31 -11.83 14.19
N VAL A 262 6.36 -12.64 14.65
CA VAL A 262 6.69 -13.72 15.58
C VAL A 262 7.50 -14.82 14.89
N ALA A 263 7.22 -15.14 13.63
CA ALA A 263 7.99 -16.12 12.86
C ALA A 263 9.45 -15.70 12.65
N LEU A 264 9.69 -14.41 12.43
CA LEU A 264 11.03 -13.86 12.18
C LEU A 264 11.81 -13.58 13.46
N PHE A 265 11.16 -12.99 14.47
CA PHE A 265 11.87 -12.39 15.60
C PHE A 265 11.67 -13.12 16.93
N TRP A 266 10.78 -14.11 16.98
CA TRP A 266 10.50 -14.82 18.23
C TRP A 266 10.54 -16.34 18.06
N ASN A 267 11.68 -16.94 18.34
CA ASN A 267 11.97 -18.36 18.14
C ASN A 267 11.19 -19.33 19.07
N LYS A 268 10.42 -18.83 20.03
CA LYS A 268 9.55 -19.63 20.93
C LYS A 268 8.08 -19.62 20.52
N ALA A 269 7.73 -18.92 19.43
CA ALA A 269 6.36 -18.91 18.91
C ALA A 269 5.97 -20.30 18.40
N THR A 270 4.94 -20.89 18.98
CA THR A 270 4.45 -22.21 18.59
C THR A 270 3.49 -22.11 17.38
N THR A 271 3.37 -23.18 16.62
CA THR A 271 2.42 -23.26 15.49
C THR A 271 0.99 -23.00 15.96
N MET A 272 0.59 -23.54 17.12
CA MET A 272 -0.74 -23.28 17.67
C MET A 272 -0.91 -21.84 18.13
N GLY A 273 0.12 -21.22 18.71
CA GLY A 273 0.11 -19.80 19.05
C GLY A 273 -0.16 -18.92 17.85
N VAL A 274 0.50 -19.19 16.74
CA VAL A 274 0.31 -18.47 15.46
C VAL A 274 -1.10 -18.69 14.89
N LEU A 275 -1.63 -19.93 14.93
CA LEU A 275 -2.99 -20.23 14.49
C LEU A 275 -4.05 -19.50 15.34
N VAL A 276 -3.87 -19.52 16.66
CA VAL A 276 -4.77 -18.79 17.59
C VAL A 276 -4.72 -17.30 17.30
N ALA A 277 -3.53 -16.72 17.08
CA ALA A 277 -3.41 -15.32 16.71
C ALA A 277 -4.15 -14.98 15.41
N ALA A 278 -4.07 -15.83 14.39
CA ALA A 278 -4.79 -15.64 13.12
C ALA A 278 -6.31 -15.66 13.34
N ILE A 279 -6.83 -16.62 14.12
CA ILE A 279 -8.25 -16.72 14.43
C ILE A 279 -8.72 -15.52 15.28
N VAL A 280 -7.98 -15.16 16.32
CA VAL A 280 -8.29 -14.00 17.16
C VAL A 280 -8.30 -12.72 16.33
N SER A 281 -7.33 -12.53 15.42
CA SER A 281 -7.31 -11.37 14.53
C SER A 281 -8.58 -11.26 13.72
N LEU A 282 -9.01 -12.33 13.06
CA LEU A 282 -10.19 -12.32 12.22
C LEU A 282 -11.47 -12.11 13.05
N VAL A 283 -11.65 -12.89 14.11
CA VAL A 283 -12.85 -12.84 14.95
C VAL A 283 -12.98 -11.47 15.63
N LEU A 284 -11.89 -10.95 16.17
CA LEU A 284 -11.89 -9.65 16.84
C LEU A 284 -12.09 -8.49 15.86
N SER A 285 -11.47 -8.55 14.67
CA SER A 285 -11.71 -7.56 13.62
C SER A 285 -13.18 -7.50 13.21
N LEU A 286 -13.80 -8.66 12.98
CA LEU A 286 -15.23 -8.75 12.65
C LEU A 286 -16.11 -8.30 13.82
N GLY A 287 -15.79 -8.74 15.05
CA GLY A 287 -16.53 -8.36 16.23
C GLY A 287 -16.51 -6.85 16.48
N ILE A 288 -15.34 -6.22 16.43
CA ILE A 288 -15.24 -4.76 16.60
C ILE A 288 -16.01 -4.04 15.48
N PHE A 289 -15.90 -4.50 14.24
CA PHE A 289 -16.62 -3.90 13.13
C PHE A 289 -18.14 -3.97 13.30
N MET A 290 -18.68 -5.08 13.84
CA MET A 290 -20.11 -5.26 14.02
C MET A 290 -20.66 -4.53 15.25
N PHE A 291 -19.91 -4.51 16.35
CA PHE A 291 -20.41 -3.98 17.64
C PHE A 291 -19.95 -2.55 17.92
N PHE A 292 -18.89 -2.08 17.27
CA PHE A 292 -18.33 -0.73 17.44
C PHE A 292 -18.04 -0.09 16.07
N PRO A 293 -19.05 0.12 15.22
CA PRO A 293 -18.87 0.63 13.86
C PRO A 293 -18.23 2.03 13.80
N GLU A 294 -18.44 2.85 14.85
CA GLU A 294 -17.88 4.20 14.97
C GLU A 294 -16.37 4.20 15.28
N LEU A 295 -15.79 3.06 15.65
CA LEU A 295 -14.36 3.00 15.95
C LEU A 295 -13.54 3.08 14.65
N PRO A 296 -12.67 4.09 14.50
CA PRO A 296 -11.82 4.24 13.33
C PRO A 296 -11.07 2.95 13.01
N PHE A 297 -11.03 2.57 11.72
CA PHE A 297 -10.42 1.29 11.30
C PHE A 297 -8.94 1.16 11.71
N ILE A 298 -8.23 2.29 11.76
CA ILE A 298 -6.83 2.34 12.22
C ILE A 298 -6.71 1.94 13.69
N HIS A 299 -7.62 2.40 14.55
CA HIS A 299 -7.65 2.01 15.97
C HIS A 299 -7.99 0.53 16.13
N ARG A 300 -8.99 0.05 15.35
CA ARG A 300 -9.31 -1.39 15.30
C ARG A 300 -8.08 -2.21 14.96
N MET A 301 -7.31 -1.81 13.96
CA MET A 301 -6.07 -2.51 13.59
C MET A 301 -5.08 -2.57 14.74
N GLY A 302 -4.90 -1.48 15.50
CA GLY A 302 -4.03 -1.43 16.67
C GLY A 302 -4.46 -2.41 17.77
N ILE A 303 -5.74 -2.39 18.12
CA ILE A 303 -6.32 -3.27 19.15
C ILE A 303 -6.17 -4.74 18.73
N VAL A 304 -6.53 -5.06 17.51
CA VAL A 304 -6.46 -6.43 16.97
C VAL A 304 -5.02 -6.94 16.93
N PHE A 305 -4.07 -6.10 16.54
CA PHE A 305 -2.65 -6.45 16.54
C PHE A 305 -2.16 -6.83 17.94
N LEU A 306 -2.44 -6.00 18.94
CA LEU A 306 -2.03 -6.26 20.32
C LEU A 306 -2.70 -7.51 20.88
N ALA A 307 -4.01 -7.69 20.67
CA ALA A 307 -4.74 -8.85 21.12
C ALA A 307 -4.25 -10.16 20.46
N SER A 308 -3.97 -10.11 19.15
CA SER A 308 -3.45 -11.27 18.41
C SER A 308 -2.04 -11.62 18.85
N GLY A 309 -1.16 -10.62 19.04
CA GLY A 309 0.18 -10.83 19.56
C GLY A 309 0.17 -11.41 20.97
N PHE A 310 -0.67 -10.88 21.84
CA PHE A 310 -0.85 -11.39 23.20
C PHE A 310 -1.40 -12.82 23.22
N SER A 311 -2.38 -13.14 22.39
CA SER A 311 -2.93 -14.49 22.29
C SER A 311 -1.89 -15.50 21.79
N CYS A 312 -1.04 -15.10 20.82
CA CYS A 312 0.09 -15.92 20.37
C CYS A 312 1.07 -16.19 21.53
N TYR A 313 1.44 -15.14 22.26
CA TYR A 313 2.34 -15.26 23.42
C TYR A 313 1.77 -16.19 24.49
N LEU A 314 0.53 -15.96 24.91
CA LEU A 314 -0.11 -16.76 25.96
C LEU A 314 -0.23 -18.24 25.55
N THR A 315 -0.67 -18.51 24.32
CA THR A 315 -0.77 -19.89 23.82
C THR A 315 0.58 -20.58 23.76
N SER A 316 1.62 -19.89 23.31
CA SER A 316 2.98 -20.44 23.24
C SER A 316 3.56 -20.68 24.64
N LEU A 317 3.23 -19.81 25.61
CA LEU A 317 3.61 -20.00 27.02
C LEU A 317 2.97 -21.27 27.60
N LEU A 318 1.69 -21.47 27.36
CA LEU A 318 0.97 -22.66 27.81
C LEU A 318 1.46 -23.97 27.18
N GLN A 319 2.13 -23.90 26.04
CA GLN A 319 2.74 -25.05 25.36
C GLN A 319 4.21 -25.32 25.72
N GLY A 320 4.71 -24.75 26.80
CA GLY A 320 6.02 -25.02 27.35
C GLY A 320 7.11 -24.00 27.07
N TYR A 321 6.82 -22.98 26.18
CA TYR A 321 7.72 -21.86 25.95
C TYR A 321 9.15 -22.24 25.50
N GLU A 322 9.26 -23.30 24.68
CA GLU A 322 10.52 -23.84 24.21
C GLU A 322 10.88 -23.27 22.82
N VAL A 323 12.19 -23.24 22.53
CA VAL A 323 12.68 -22.85 21.21
C VAL A 323 12.21 -23.87 20.15
N GLN A 324 11.54 -23.37 19.13
CA GLN A 324 11.01 -24.22 18.07
C GLN A 324 12.12 -24.71 17.12
N VAL A 325 12.12 -26.00 16.78
CA VAL A 325 13.14 -26.62 15.92
C VAL A 325 13.23 -25.97 14.53
N LYS A 326 12.11 -25.43 14.03
CA LYS A 326 12.04 -24.76 12.72
C LYS A 326 12.14 -23.23 12.82
N ALA A 327 12.50 -22.69 13.98
CA ALA A 327 12.67 -21.25 14.14
C ALA A 327 13.77 -20.71 13.22
N ILE A 328 13.53 -19.52 12.67
CA ILE A 328 14.52 -18.85 11.84
C ILE A 328 15.67 -18.36 12.72
N ASN A 329 16.89 -18.74 12.38
CA ASN A 329 18.07 -18.22 13.05
C ASN A 329 18.51 -16.90 12.39
N LEU A 330 18.30 -15.80 13.08
CA LEU A 330 18.70 -14.47 12.61
C LEU A 330 20.20 -14.18 12.80
N ALA A 331 20.93 -15.00 13.55
CA ALA A 331 22.35 -14.78 13.84
C ALA A 331 23.21 -14.84 12.58
N ASP A 332 22.77 -15.58 11.56
CA ASP A 332 23.48 -15.72 10.28
C ASP A 332 23.16 -14.59 9.28
N ILE A 333 22.24 -13.68 9.64
CA ILE A 333 21.81 -12.59 8.76
C ILE A 333 22.57 -11.31 9.12
N ASN A 334 23.30 -10.78 8.14
CA ASN A 334 23.96 -9.50 8.30
C ASN A 334 22.96 -8.34 8.12
N PHE A 335 22.57 -7.70 9.21
CA PHE A 335 21.72 -6.51 9.22
C PHE A 335 22.50 -5.20 9.03
N GLY A 336 23.82 -5.27 8.77
CA GLY A 336 24.66 -4.10 8.61
C GLY A 336 24.23 -3.24 7.42
N THR A 337 24.21 -1.93 7.62
CA THR A 337 23.89 -0.94 6.60
C THR A 337 25.09 -0.05 6.31
N THR A 338 25.16 0.49 5.10
CA THR A 338 26.25 1.42 4.73
C THR A 338 25.99 2.82 5.30
N LYS A 339 27.07 3.59 5.51
CA LYS A 339 26.96 5.01 5.91
C LYS A 339 26.07 5.81 4.95
N ALA A 340 26.18 5.54 3.64
CA ALA A 340 25.36 6.20 2.63
C ALA A 340 23.87 5.87 2.81
N PHE A 341 23.51 4.61 3.09
CA PHE A 341 22.15 4.21 3.41
C PHE A 341 21.62 4.96 4.63
N ASN A 342 22.37 4.94 5.74
CA ASN A 342 21.96 5.59 6.98
C ASN A 342 21.78 7.11 6.82
N ASN A 343 22.68 7.79 6.09
CA ASN A 343 22.56 9.21 5.81
C ASN A 343 21.28 9.52 4.99
N ASN A 344 20.99 8.72 3.97
CA ASN A 344 19.77 8.91 3.20
C ASN A 344 18.50 8.68 4.05
N VAL A 345 18.49 7.64 4.89
CA VAL A 345 17.37 7.40 5.84
C VAL A 345 17.22 8.63 6.76
N ALA A 346 18.32 9.12 7.35
CA ALA A 346 18.27 10.30 8.21
C ALA A 346 17.73 11.54 7.49
N THR A 347 18.11 11.74 6.22
CA THR A 347 17.61 12.85 5.38
C THR A 347 16.09 12.70 5.14
N ILE A 348 15.62 11.49 4.79
CA ILE A 348 14.19 11.23 4.57
C ILE A 348 13.40 11.49 5.86
N VAL A 349 13.89 10.99 7.00
CA VAL A 349 13.25 11.20 8.31
C VAL A 349 13.22 12.69 8.68
N ALA A 350 14.32 13.42 8.42
CA ALA A 350 14.38 14.86 8.67
C ALA A 350 13.35 15.63 7.81
N ILE A 351 13.22 15.29 6.52
CA ILE A 351 12.22 15.91 5.63
C ILE A 351 10.81 15.61 6.14
N LEU A 352 10.51 14.37 6.52
CA LEU A 352 9.21 13.99 7.09
C LEU A 352 8.94 14.75 8.40
N ALA A 353 9.92 14.82 9.30
CA ALA A 353 9.78 15.55 10.57
C ALA A 353 9.49 17.05 10.33
N LEU A 354 10.17 17.67 9.37
CA LEU A 354 9.89 19.05 8.98
C LEU A 354 8.49 19.20 8.37
N THR A 355 8.06 18.26 7.54
CA THR A 355 6.70 18.29 6.94
C THR A 355 5.64 18.19 8.03
N TYR A 356 5.78 17.26 8.97
CA TYR A 356 4.85 17.15 10.11
C TYR A 356 4.89 18.36 11.03
N TRP A 357 6.06 18.97 11.22
CA TRP A 357 6.17 20.18 12.03
C TRP A 357 5.48 21.41 11.41
N PHE A 358 5.52 21.50 10.07
CA PHE A 358 4.91 22.61 9.32
C PHE A 358 3.38 22.46 9.17
N PHE A 359 2.89 21.25 9.03
CA PHE A 359 1.51 20.91 8.71
C PHE A 359 0.86 20.04 9.80
N TRP A 360 1.24 20.31 11.03
CA TRP A 360 0.74 19.60 12.22
C TRP A 360 -0.75 19.80 12.40
#